data_bf90787730f90d2ad14aabf335449340
#
_entry.id   bf90787730f90d2ad14aabf335449340
#
_cell.length_a   1.000
_cell.length_b   1.000
_cell.length_c   1.000
_cell.angle_alpha   90.00
_cell.angle_beta   90.00
_cell.angle_gamma   90.00
#
_symmetry.space_group_name_H-M   'P 1'
#
loop_
_entity.id
_entity.type
_entity.pdbx_description
1 polymer ?
#
loop_
_entity_poly.entity_id
_entity_poly.type
_entity_poly.pdbx_seq_one_letter_code
_entity_poly.pdbx_strand_id
1 'polypeptide(L)'
;MCVVSIFMAVVYTGDLCHATWAQNIIDSTAFNNFRIAMHFVPILTAIGSMFVVMWGDPNERNASRGAMDNATGCALSYEVIKYFKEHPDKLPKGCRIVDLNVGSEEAGLRGSMAFADAHKHDDLTKNAWNINIDSVADEEYFEVVIKDDWQGCRFDTDMEKMFKDTFKEMGIESKTNGCIHNPVGGCDSTPMTKAGIKSVTFAAQNPMLTYYYHTWHDMPERFSPETVGQGFDVVLSVIDKIAAFQEEKGFNGPQKK
;
A
#
# COMPACT_ATOMS: atom_id res chain seq x y z
N MET A 1 -8.13 26.52 -17.11
CA MET A 1 -9.07 25.49 -17.62
C MET A 1 -10.37 26.08 -18.15
N CYS A 2 -11.12 26.91 -17.42
CA CYS A 2 -12.42 27.46 -17.88
C CYS A 2 -12.37 28.15 -19.25
N VAL A 3 -11.37 28.98 -19.53
CA VAL A 3 -11.26 29.73 -20.81
C VAL A 3 -11.13 28.78 -22.00
N VAL A 4 -10.31 27.74 -21.88
CA VAL A 4 -10.14 26.72 -22.94
C VAL A 4 -11.42 25.94 -23.17
N SER A 5 -12.11 25.54 -22.10
CA SER A 5 -13.37 24.83 -22.21
C SER A 5 -14.46 25.67 -22.86
N ILE A 6 -14.52 26.96 -22.55
CA ILE A 6 -15.45 27.91 -23.20
C ILE A 6 -15.09 28.06 -24.68
N PHE A 7 -13.82 28.26 -25.02
CA PHE A 7 -13.37 28.35 -26.41
C PHE A 7 -13.76 27.10 -27.21
N MET A 8 -13.47 25.89 -26.69
CA MET A 8 -13.85 24.64 -27.34
C MET A 8 -15.36 24.51 -27.51
N ALA A 9 -16.14 24.88 -26.48
CA ALA A 9 -17.60 24.85 -26.56
C ALA A 9 -18.14 25.79 -27.66
N VAL A 10 -17.59 27.00 -27.78
CA VAL A 10 -17.98 27.96 -28.81
C VAL A 10 -17.66 27.45 -30.22
N VAL A 11 -16.45 26.90 -30.40
CA VAL A 11 -16.02 26.33 -31.70
C VAL A 11 -16.91 25.15 -32.12
N TYR A 12 -17.13 24.19 -31.23
CA TYR A 12 -17.99 23.03 -31.53
C TYR A 12 -19.46 23.37 -31.71
N THR A 13 -19.98 24.36 -30.97
CA THR A 13 -21.35 24.85 -31.20
C THR A 13 -21.46 25.53 -32.57
N GLY A 14 -20.43 26.31 -32.95
CA GLY A 14 -20.41 26.92 -34.29
C GLY A 14 -20.37 25.87 -35.40
N ASP A 15 -19.62 24.77 -35.23
CA ASP A 15 -19.58 23.66 -36.16
C ASP A 15 -20.92 22.95 -36.29
N LEU A 16 -21.59 22.65 -35.16
CA LEU A 16 -22.93 22.06 -35.15
C LEU A 16 -23.96 22.97 -35.86
N CYS A 17 -23.76 24.29 -35.86
CA CYS A 17 -24.58 25.23 -36.62
C CYS A 17 -24.12 25.42 -38.06
N HIS A 18 -23.16 24.61 -38.53
CA HIS A 18 -22.58 24.70 -39.89
C HIS A 18 -21.96 26.07 -40.22
N ALA A 19 -21.41 26.73 -39.22
CA ALA A 19 -20.75 28.00 -39.41
C ALA A 19 -19.37 27.83 -40.08
N THR A 20 -19.16 28.41 -41.24
CA THR A 20 -17.93 28.25 -42.03
C THR A 20 -16.67 28.62 -41.26
N TRP A 21 -16.71 29.61 -40.37
CA TRP A 21 -15.60 30.01 -39.54
C TRP A 21 -15.18 28.91 -38.55
N ALA A 22 -16.15 28.19 -37.97
CA ALA A 22 -15.89 27.10 -37.03
C ALA A 22 -15.28 25.90 -37.74
N GLN A 23 -15.78 25.54 -38.91
CA GLN A 23 -15.22 24.47 -39.76
C GLN A 23 -13.78 24.80 -40.15
N ASN A 24 -13.49 26.02 -40.57
CA ASN A 24 -12.12 26.47 -40.91
C ASN A 24 -11.15 26.37 -39.71
N ILE A 25 -11.64 26.60 -38.50
CA ILE A 25 -10.84 26.41 -37.27
C ILE A 25 -10.60 24.93 -37.01
N ILE A 26 -11.64 24.11 -37.04
CA ILE A 26 -11.56 22.68 -36.73
C ILE A 26 -10.65 21.94 -37.73
N ASP A 27 -10.71 22.33 -39.01
CA ASP A 27 -9.90 21.71 -40.06
C ASP A 27 -8.46 22.22 -40.08
N SER A 28 -8.15 23.27 -39.30
CA SER A 28 -6.81 23.79 -39.24
C SER A 28 -5.84 22.85 -38.53
N THR A 29 -4.61 22.71 -39.07
CA THR A 29 -3.54 21.95 -38.41
C THR A 29 -3.21 22.50 -37.02
N ALA A 30 -3.28 23.82 -36.84
CA ALA A 30 -3.03 24.46 -35.56
C ALA A 30 -4.07 24.03 -34.49
N PHE A 31 -5.35 23.99 -34.85
CA PHE A 31 -6.39 23.51 -33.94
C PHE A 31 -6.26 22.04 -33.60
N ASN A 32 -5.93 21.19 -34.58
CA ASN A 32 -5.70 19.78 -34.35
C ASN A 32 -4.51 19.52 -33.42
N ASN A 33 -3.40 20.22 -33.63
CA ASN A 33 -2.25 20.12 -32.72
C ASN A 33 -2.57 20.62 -31.31
N PHE A 34 -3.31 21.74 -31.21
CA PHE A 34 -3.79 22.26 -29.94
C PHE A 34 -4.71 21.23 -29.23
N ARG A 35 -5.67 20.64 -29.93
CA ARG A 35 -6.57 19.61 -29.40
C ARG A 35 -5.80 18.41 -28.88
N ILE A 36 -4.81 17.92 -29.65
CA ILE A 36 -3.94 16.81 -29.24
C ILE A 36 -3.17 17.18 -27.96
N ALA A 37 -2.55 18.36 -27.93
CA ALA A 37 -1.82 18.83 -26.76
C ALA A 37 -2.72 18.91 -25.52
N MET A 38 -3.96 19.37 -25.68
CA MET A 38 -4.93 19.50 -24.60
C MET A 38 -5.39 18.15 -24.01
N HIS A 39 -5.22 17.03 -24.71
CA HIS A 39 -5.47 15.70 -24.11
C HIS A 39 -4.42 15.32 -23.06
N PHE A 40 -3.21 15.86 -23.15
CA PHE A 40 -2.14 15.61 -22.19
C PHE A 40 -2.25 16.49 -20.92
N VAL A 41 -2.93 17.63 -21.00
CA VAL A 41 -3.05 18.55 -19.87
C VAL A 41 -3.76 17.91 -18.66
N PRO A 42 -4.89 17.18 -18.78
CA PRO A 42 -5.51 16.48 -17.66
C PRO A 42 -4.58 15.42 -17.04
N ILE A 43 -3.82 14.71 -17.87
CA ILE A 43 -2.87 13.69 -17.40
C ILE A 43 -1.76 14.36 -16.58
N LEU A 44 -1.15 15.43 -17.11
CA LEU A 44 -0.10 16.17 -16.41
C LEU A 44 -0.61 16.86 -15.14
N THR A 45 -1.84 17.38 -15.16
CA THR A 45 -2.43 17.99 -13.96
C THR A 45 -2.82 16.94 -12.92
N ALA A 46 -3.29 15.77 -13.34
CA ALA A 46 -3.56 14.65 -12.42
C ALA A 46 -2.28 14.17 -11.75
N ILE A 47 -1.21 13.96 -12.53
CA ILE A 47 0.11 13.59 -11.99
C ILE A 47 0.62 14.70 -11.05
N GLY A 48 0.54 15.97 -11.47
CA GLY A 48 0.98 17.10 -10.65
C GLY A 48 0.18 17.23 -9.35
N SER A 49 -1.15 17.03 -9.39
CA SER A 49 -1.98 17.09 -8.18
C SER A 49 -1.69 15.93 -7.22
N MET A 50 -1.36 14.76 -7.74
CA MET A 50 -0.91 13.63 -6.93
C MET A 50 0.36 13.99 -6.14
N PHE A 51 1.36 14.60 -6.79
CA PHE A 51 2.56 15.06 -6.09
C PHE A 51 2.27 16.14 -5.04
N VAL A 52 1.34 17.07 -5.31
CA VAL A 52 0.96 18.11 -4.34
C VAL A 52 0.27 17.50 -3.11
N VAL A 53 -0.57 16.49 -3.31
CA VAL A 53 -1.23 15.77 -2.19
C VAL A 53 -0.21 14.98 -1.38
N MET A 54 0.77 14.34 -2.02
CA MET A 54 1.78 13.50 -1.38
C MET A 54 2.85 14.30 -0.62
N TRP A 55 3.12 15.55 -0.98
CA TRP A 55 4.24 16.30 -0.38
C TRP A 55 3.89 17.18 0.81
N GLY A 56 2.63 17.29 1.18
CA GLY A 56 2.20 18.08 2.33
C GLY A 56 2.60 19.56 2.27
N ASP A 57 2.30 20.30 3.31
CA ASP A 57 2.70 21.71 3.47
C ASP A 57 4.13 21.78 4.02
N PRO A 58 5.10 22.38 3.29
CA PRO A 58 6.47 22.58 3.79
C PRO A 58 6.55 23.44 5.08
N ASN A 59 5.46 24.10 5.46
CA ASN A 59 5.39 24.88 6.70
C ASN A 59 4.94 24.08 7.95
N GLU A 60 4.88 22.76 7.86
CA GLU A 60 4.51 21.83 8.96
C GLU A 60 3.08 21.98 9.51
N ARG A 61 2.34 23.02 9.13
CA ARG A 61 0.99 23.27 9.66
C ARG A 61 -0.06 22.30 9.15
N ASN A 62 0.17 21.76 7.96
CA ASN A 62 -0.72 20.82 7.27
C ASN A 62 0.01 19.52 6.89
N ALA A 63 1.17 19.24 7.50
CA ALA A 63 1.85 17.97 7.27
C ALA A 63 1.04 16.81 7.86
N SER A 64 1.00 15.68 7.17
CA SER A 64 0.45 14.44 7.72
C SER A 64 1.21 14.08 9.00
N ARG A 65 0.47 13.67 10.04
CA ARG A 65 1.06 13.14 11.28
C ARG A 65 1.47 11.69 11.13
N GLY A 66 1.01 11.03 10.06
CA GLY A 66 1.34 9.65 9.79
C GLY A 66 0.78 8.68 10.84
N ALA A 67 -0.41 8.97 11.37
CA ALA A 67 -0.96 8.14 12.44
C ALA A 67 -1.48 6.81 11.88
N MET A 68 -2.27 6.84 10.80
CA MET A 68 -2.64 5.65 10.05
C MET A 68 -1.44 5.15 9.25
N ASP A 69 -0.84 6.04 8.47
CA ASP A 69 0.24 5.76 7.54
C ASP A 69 1.56 6.40 8.01
N ASN A 70 2.40 5.64 8.81
CA ASN A 70 2.15 4.25 9.22
C ASN A 70 2.51 4.03 10.70
N ALA A 71 2.09 4.93 11.62
CA ALA A 71 2.36 4.74 13.05
C ALA A 71 1.57 3.54 13.62
N THR A 72 0.36 3.24 13.09
CA THR A 72 -0.41 2.05 13.50
C THR A 72 0.33 0.76 13.17
N GLY A 73 0.91 0.63 11.98
CA GLY A 73 1.70 -0.53 11.60
C GLY A 73 2.96 -0.69 12.44
N CYS A 74 3.67 0.40 12.72
CA CYS A 74 4.84 0.39 13.60
C CYS A 74 4.47 -0.02 15.05
N ALA A 75 3.36 0.50 15.57
CA ALA A 75 2.89 0.13 16.91
C ALA A 75 2.50 -1.35 16.98
N LEU A 76 1.81 -1.85 15.94
CA LEU A 76 1.39 -3.25 15.89
C LEU A 76 2.60 -4.18 15.80
N SER A 77 3.59 -3.91 14.95
CA SER A 77 4.81 -4.72 14.85
C SER A 77 5.58 -4.75 16.18
N TYR A 78 5.66 -3.61 16.86
CA TYR A 78 6.27 -3.53 18.18
C TYR A 78 5.52 -4.38 19.23
N GLU A 79 4.19 -4.33 19.26
CA GLU A 79 3.41 -5.16 20.19
C GLU A 79 3.54 -6.66 19.90
N VAL A 80 3.69 -7.07 18.64
CA VAL A 80 3.98 -8.48 18.29
C VAL A 80 5.31 -8.94 18.90
N ILE A 81 6.38 -8.13 18.76
CA ILE A 81 7.68 -8.45 19.38
C ILE A 81 7.58 -8.50 20.90
N LYS A 82 6.91 -7.52 21.51
CA LYS A 82 6.70 -7.45 22.94
C LYS A 82 5.94 -8.69 23.47
N TYR A 83 4.88 -9.07 22.77
CA TYR A 83 4.10 -10.27 23.11
C TYR A 83 4.97 -11.53 23.19
N PHE A 84 5.77 -11.82 22.18
CA PHE A 84 6.64 -12.99 22.16
C PHE A 84 7.80 -12.89 23.17
N LYS A 85 8.22 -11.68 23.52
CA LYS A 85 9.21 -11.46 24.58
C LYS A 85 8.63 -11.74 25.96
N GLU A 86 7.38 -11.36 26.20
CA GLU A 86 6.66 -11.59 27.45
C GLU A 86 6.11 -13.03 27.54
N HIS A 87 5.84 -13.66 26.40
CA HIS A 87 5.29 -15.02 26.29
C HIS A 87 6.18 -15.91 25.41
N PRO A 88 7.42 -16.21 25.80
CA PRO A 88 8.37 -16.96 25.00
C PRO A 88 7.92 -18.41 24.71
N ASP A 89 7.00 -18.93 25.53
CA ASP A 89 6.35 -20.25 25.33
C ASP A 89 5.37 -20.25 24.14
N LYS A 90 4.90 -19.09 23.72
CA LYS A 90 4.02 -18.90 22.55
C LYS A 90 4.77 -18.74 21.25
N LEU A 91 6.09 -18.45 21.29
CA LEU A 91 6.88 -18.38 20.06
C LEU A 91 6.96 -19.76 19.41
N PRO A 92 6.53 -19.93 18.15
CA PRO A 92 6.60 -21.21 17.48
C PRO A 92 8.03 -21.75 17.44
N LYS A 93 8.18 -23.06 17.63
CA LYS A 93 9.50 -23.71 17.71
C LYS A 93 10.29 -23.51 16.43
N GLY A 94 11.55 -23.16 16.58
CA GLY A 94 12.45 -22.93 15.44
C GLY A 94 12.21 -21.62 14.71
N CYS A 95 11.26 -20.80 15.17
CA CYS A 95 11.01 -19.47 14.61
C CYS A 95 11.85 -18.41 15.32
N ARG A 96 12.16 -17.36 14.58
CA ARG A 96 12.69 -16.11 15.09
C ARG A 96 11.84 -14.99 14.50
N ILE A 97 11.32 -14.12 15.35
CA ILE A 97 10.61 -12.92 14.92
C ILE A 97 11.63 -11.77 14.86
N VAL A 98 11.54 -10.98 13.82
CA VAL A 98 12.35 -9.78 13.62
C VAL A 98 11.39 -8.63 13.38
N ASP A 99 11.43 -7.63 14.25
CA ASP A 99 10.76 -6.36 14.03
C ASP A 99 11.68 -5.50 13.14
N LEU A 100 11.16 -5.12 11.98
CA LEU A 100 11.91 -4.38 10.98
C LEU A 100 11.15 -3.10 10.64
N ASN A 101 11.53 -2.00 11.25
CA ASN A 101 11.01 -0.68 10.92
C ASN A 101 11.93 -0.01 9.89
N VAL A 102 11.47 0.11 8.67
CA VAL A 102 12.19 0.77 7.58
C VAL A 102 11.76 2.22 7.43
N GLY A 103 12.69 3.07 7.05
CA GLY A 103 12.39 4.47 6.78
C GLY A 103 12.29 4.78 5.29
N SER A 104 11.84 6.00 4.96
CA SER A 104 11.80 6.49 3.59
C SER A 104 10.94 5.64 2.65
N GLU A 105 9.84 5.11 3.15
CA GLU A 105 8.83 4.42 2.34
C GLU A 105 8.27 5.38 1.31
N GLU A 106 7.78 6.53 1.73
CA GLU A 106 7.21 7.64 0.94
C GLU A 106 8.20 8.24 -0.10
N ALA A 107 9.49 8.04 0.11
CA ALA A 107 10.52 8.45 -0.85
C ALA A 107 10.80 7.36 -1.91
N GLY A 108 9.92 6.38 -2.05
CA GLY A 108 9.98 5.29 -3.02
C GLY A 108 10.63 4.02 -2.46
N LEU A 109 10.16 3.54 -1.30
CA LEU A 109 10.51 2.25 -0.68
C LEU A 109 12.01 2.10 -0.38
N ARG A 110 12.71 3.21 -0.09
CA ARG A 110 14.19 3.21 -0.04
C ARG A 110 14.74 2.37 1.10
N GLY A 111 14.07 2.37 2.25
CA GLY A 111 14.51 1.59 3.40
C GLY A 111 14.40 0.10 3.17
N SER A 112 13.27 -0.37 2.69
CA SER A 112 13.05 -1.78 2.36
C SER A 112 13.92 -2.25 1.18
N MET A 113 14.15 -1.39 0.17
CA MET A 113 15.11 -1.68 -0.90
C MET A 113 16.52 -1.86 -0.36
N ALA A 114 16.98 -0.94 0.49
CA ALA A 114 18.33 -1.01 1.08
C ALA A 114 18.49 -2.26 1.97
N PHE A 115 17.48 -2.58 2.79
CA PHE A 115 17.48 -3.79 3.59
C PHE A 115 17.51 -5.05 2.71
N ALA A 116 16.63 -5.14 1.73
CA ALA A 116 16.55 -6.27 0.81
C ALA A 116 17.87 -6.49 0.07
N ASP A 117 18.48 -5.42 -0.45
CA ASP A 117 19.77 -5.51 -1.14
C ASP A 117 20.91 -5.94 -0.23
N ALA A 118 20.96 -5.44 1.01
CA ALA A 118 22.00 -5.78 1.96
C ALA A 118 21.89 -7.23 2.45
N HIS A 119 20.67 -7.77 2.55
CA HIS A 119 20.41 -9.04 3.26
C HIS A 119 19.90 -10.19 2.37
N LYS A 120 19.66 -9.98 1.07
CA LYS A 120 19.11 -11.01 0.16
C LYS A 120 19.90 -12.32 0.07
N HIS A 121 21.14 -12.32 0.52
CA HIS A 121 22.03 -13.50 0.47
C HIS A 121 22.46 -14.00 1.85
N ASP A 122 21.97 -13.42 2.92
CA ASP A 122 22.38 -13.85 4.25
C ASP A 122 21.38 -14.83 4.91
N ASP A 123 21.81 -15.42 6.03
CA ASP A 123 20.99 -16.39 6.75
C ASP A 123 19.76 -15.74 7.42
N LEU A 124 19.70 -14.40 7.52
CA LEU A 124 18.58 -13.68 8.11
C LEU A 124 17.34 -13.80 7.23
N THR A 125 17.52 -13.70 5.92
CA THR A 125 16.44 -13.68 4.94
C THR A 125 16.19 -15.00 4.25
N LYS A 126 17.13 -15.94 4.41
CA LYS A 126 16.97 -17.28 3.89
C LYS A 126 15.76 -17.97 4.54
N ASN A 127 14.74 -18.25 3.73
CA ASN A 127 13.44 -18.78 4.15
C ASN A 127 12.65 -17.82 5.07
N ALA A 128 12.94 -16.54 5.02
CA ALA A 128 12.17 -15.54 5.72
C ALA A 128 10.78 -15.36 5.08
N TRP A 129 9.83 -14.99 5.94
CA TRP A 129 8.49 -14.60 5.58
C TRP A 129 8.27 -13.19 6.11
N ASN A 130 7.92 -12.28 5.25
CA ASN A 130 7.72 -10.87 5.59
C ASN A 130 6.23 -10.54 5.61
N ILE A 131 5.72 -10.19 6.77
CA ILE A 131 4.42 -9.55 6.92
C ILE A 131 4.68 -8.06 6.99
N ASN A 132 4.52 -7.34 5.89
CA ASN A 132 4.50 -5.89 5.94
C ASN A 132 3.16 -5.43 6.52
N ILE A 133 3.19 -4.61 7.55
CA ILE A 133 2.01 -4.08 8.21
C ILE A 133 1.91 -2.62 7.86
N ASP A 134 0.84 -2.26 7.17
CA ASP A 134 0.71 -0.93 6.59
C ASP A 134 -0.72 -0.42 6.74
N SER A 135 -0.85 0.71 7.45
CA SER A 135 -2.13 1.42 7.55
C SER A 135 -3.28 0.59 8.16
N VAL A 136 -3.12 0.16 9.43
CA VAL A 136 -4.16 -0.61 10.16
C VAL A 136 -5.03 0.33 10.97
N ALA A 137 -6.15 0.80 10.40
CA ALA A 137 -6.98 1.84 10.99
C ALA A 137 -8.49 1.74 10.73
N ASP A 138 -8.90 1.28 9.55
CA ASP A 138 -10.30 1.25 9.12
C ASP A 138 -10.89 -0.16 9.29
N GLU A 139 -11.66 -0.40 10.34
CA GLU A 139 -12.20 -1.72 10.74
C GLU A 139 -12.98 -2.46 9.64
N GLU A 140 -13.58 -1.72 8.72
CA GLU A 140 -14.38 -2.29 7.62
C GLU A 140 -13.53 -2.77 6.43
N TYR A 141 -12.20 -2.60 6.50
CA TYR A 141 -11.29 -2.80 5.35
C TYR A 141 -10.07 -3.66 5.70
N PHE A 142 -10.22 -4.66 6.56
CA PHE A 142 -9.16 -5.64 6.76
C PHE A 142 -8.86 -6.37 5.46
N GLU A 143 -7.63 -6.29 5.00
CA GLU A 143 -7.24 -6.79 3.69
C GLU A 143 -5.79 -7.18 3.61
N VAL A 144 -5.47 -8.00 2.65
CA VAL A 144 -4.11 -8.29 2.22
C VAL A 144 -3.91 -7.77 0.81
N VAL A 145 -2.88 -6.96 0.63
CA VAL A 145 -2.44 -6.54 -0.70
C VAL A 145 -1.73 -7.72 -1.33
N ILE A 146 -2.23 -8.18 -2.46
CA ILE A 146 -1.74 -9.39 -3.12
C ILE A 146 -0.92 -9.09 -4.36
N LYS A 147 -0.92 -7.85 -4.81
CA LYS A 147 -0.21 -7.41 -6.00
C LYS A 147 0.02 -5.90 -5.99
N ASP A 148 1.21 -5.52 -6.38
CA ASP A 148 1.56 -4.16 -6.73
C ASP A 148 1.53 -4.05 -8.27
N ASP A 149 0.45 -3.47 -8.79
CA ASP A 149 0.24 -3.38 -10.25
C ASP A 149 1.18 -2.36 -10.88
N TRP A 150 1.52 -1.29 -10.16
CA TRP A 150 2.44 -0.26 -10.64
C TRP A 150 3.84 -0.82 -10.88
N GLN A 151 4.34 -1.66 -9.98
CA GLN A 151 5.66 -2.25 -10.08
C GLN A 151 5.65 -3.66 -10.69
N GLY A 152 4.46 -4.18 -11.08
CA GLY A 152 4.29 -5.50 -11.67
C GLY A 152 4.70 -6.65 -10.75
N CYS A 153 4.55 -6.47 -9.42
CA CYS A 153 4.98 -7.43 -8.43
C CYS A 153 3.78 -8.19 -7.83
N ARG A 154 3.77 -9.51 -7.96
CA ARG A 154 2.78 -10.40 -7.31
C ARG A 154 3.39 -10.96 -6.03
N PHE A 155 2.66 -10.84 -4.94
CA PHE A 155 3.11 -11.32 -3.63
C PHE A 155 2.83 -12.80 -3.41
N ASP A 156 3.24 -13.32 -2.24
CA ASP A 156 3.19 -14.74 -1.95
C ASP A 156 1.75 -15.26 -1.80
N THR A 157 1.41 -16.33 -2.53
CA THR A 157 0.04 -16.88 -2.56
C THR A 157 -0.28 -17.75 -1.35
N ASP A 158 0.72 -18.36 -0.71
CA ASP A 158 0.51 -19.13 0.52
C ASP A 158 0.15 -18.18 1.66
N MET A 159 0.86 -17.04 1.77
CA MET A 159 0.54 -16.00 2.75
C MET A 159 -0.83 -15.37 2.50
N GLU A 160 -1.17 -15.07 1.24
CA GLU A 160 -2.51 -14.60 0.88
C GLU A 160 -3.59 -15.54 1.42
N LYS A 161 -3.41 -16.85 1.20
CA LYS A 161 -4.35 -17.86 1.68
C LYS A 161 -4.43 -17.87 3.21
N MET A 162 -3.29 -17.79 3.91
CA MET A 162 -3.24 -17.76 5.37
C MET A 162 -4.03 -16.58 5.96
N PHE A 163 -3.88 -15.40 5.37
CA PHE A 163 -4.66 -14.22 5.78
C PHE A 163 -6.15 -14.39 5.52
N LYS A 164 -6.55 -14.86 4.35
CA LYS A 164 -7.97 -15.14 4.02
C LYS A 164 -8.60 -16.15 4.96
N ASP A 165 -7.88 -17.23 5.23
CA ASP A 165 -8.36 -18.26 6.16
C ASP A 165 -8.49 -17.66 7.58
N THR A 166 -7.56 -16.81 8.01
CA THR A 166 -7.61 -16.12 9.31
C THR A 166 -8.80 -15.16 9.38
N PHE A 167 -9.04 -14.34 8.36
CA PHE A 167 -10.21 -13.45 8.33
C PHE A 167 -11.51 -14.23 8.47
N LYS A 168 -11.62 -15.35 7.74
CA LYS A 168 -12.79 -16.21 7.81
C LYS A 168 -12.97 -16.85 9.19
N GLU A 169 -11.90 -17.37 9.79
CA GLU A 169 -11.91 -18.00 11.11
C GLU A 169 -12.28 -17.02 12.22
N MET A 170 -11.86 -15.77 12.10
CA MET A 170 -12.14 -14.69 13.04
C MET A 170 -13.49 -13.98 12.77
N GLY A 171 -14.19 -14.34 11.70
CA GLY A 171 -15.42 -13.68 11.30
C GLY A 171 -15.24 -12.24 10.84
N ILE A 172 -14.05 -11.89 10.33
CA ILE A 172 -13.75 -10.56 9.81
C ILE A 172 -14.36 -10.44 8.41
N GLU A 173 -15.34 -9.56 8.28
CA GLU A 173 -15.93 -9.20 6.99
C GLU A 173 -15.30 -7.90 6.49
N SER A 174 -14.68 -7.95 5.30
CA SER A 174 -14.08 -6.79 4.68
C SER A 174 -14.88 -6.32 3.47
N LYS A 175 -15.01 -5.01 3.29
CA LYS A 175 -15.62 -4.40 2.10
C LYS A 175 -14.85 -4.68 0.82
N THR A 176 -13.58 -5.07 0.92
CA THR A 176 -12.72 -5.46 -0.22
C THR A 176 -12.64 -6.97 -0.44
N ASN A 177 -13.50 -7.76 0.22
CA ASN A 177 -13.40 -9.22 0.27
C ASN A 177 -12.05 -9.73 0.80
N GLY A 178 -11.36 -8.92 1.60
CA GLY A 178 -10.08 -9.24 2.22
C GLY A 178 -8.87 -9.30 1.29
N CYS A 179 -9.02 -8.83 0.05
CA CYS A 179 -7.94 -8.83 -0.94
C CYS A 179 -8.01 -7.66 -1.87
N ILE A 180 -6.89 -6.97 -2.06
CA ILE A 180 -6.79 -5.89 -3.02
C ILE A 180 -5.52 -6.00 -3.88
N HIS A 181 -5.57 -5.34 -5.03
CA HIS A 181 -4.41 -4.94 -5.79
C HIS A 181 -4.06 -3.49 -5.46
N ASN A 182 -2.79 -3.18 -5.29
CA ASN A 182 -2.33 -1.80 -5.22
C ASN A 182 -2.13 -1.27 -6.65
N PRO A 183 -3.00 -0.39 -7.16
CA PRO A 183 -2.94 0.06 -8.55
C PRO A 183 -1.87 1.13 -8.78
N VAL A 184 -1.55 1.92 -7.76
CA VAL A 184 -0.64 3.07 -7.84
C VAL A 184 0.19 3.17 -6.57
N GLY A 185 1.46 3.48 -6.69
CA GLY A 185 2.37 3.56 -5.55
C GLY A 185 3.15 2.27 -5.37
N GLY A 186 3.42 1.90 -4.15
CA GLY A 186 4.14 0.69 -3.78
C GLY A 186 3.92 0.36 -2.32
N CYS A 187 4.47 -0.73 -1.88
CA CYS A 187 4.55 -1.09 -0.47
C CYS A 187 5.86 -1.82 -0.19
N ASP A 188 6.31 -1.83 1.04
CA ASP A 188 7.60 -2.41 1.42
C ASP A 188 7.72 -3.91 1.15
N SER A 189 6.59 -4.59 0.89
CA SER A 189 6.58 -5.98 0.39
C SER A 189 7.19 -6.13 -1.00
N THR A 190 7.15 -5.09 -1.84
CA THR A 190 7.64 -5.17 -3.22
C THR A 190 9.15 -5.41 -3.30
N PRO A 191 10.02 -4.63 -2.65
CA PRO A 191 11.46 -4.90 -2.64
C PRO A 191 11.80 -6.25 -2.00
N MET A 192 11.10 -6.62 -0.93
CA MET A 192 11.29 -7.92 -0.26
C MET A 192 10.99 -9.09 -1.20
N THR A 193 9.85 -9.03 -1.91
CA THR A 193 9.47 -10.05 -2.90
C THR A 193 10.48 -10.12 -4.05
N LYS A 194 10.93 -8.97 -4.57
CA LYS A 194 11.95 -8.91 -5.63
C LYS A 194 13.30 -9.49 -5.18
N ALA A 195 13.59 -9.46 -3.90
CA ALA A 195 14.77 -10.10 -3.30
C ALA A 195 14.58 -11.60 -2.99
N GLY A 196 13.42 -12.17 -3.31
CA GLY A 196 13.12 -13.58 -3.09
C GLY A 196 12.57 -13.92 -1.70
N ILE A 197 12.24 -12.93 -0.90
CA ILE A 197 11.59 -13.11 0.41
C ILE A 197 10.09 -13.26 0.19
N LYS A 198 9.46 -14.28 0.75
CA LYS A 198 8.01 -14.43 0.75
C LYS A 198 7.38 -13.27 1.49
N SER A 199 6.50 -12.52 0.83
CA SER A 199 6.01 -11.26 1.38
C SER A 199 4.58 -10.98 0.97
N VAL A 200 3.82 -10.32 1.86
CA VAL A 200 2.54 -9.66 1.60
C VAL A 200 2.46 -8.39 2.43
N THR A 201 1.57 -7.48 2.05
CA THR A 201 1.20 -6.34 2.89
C THR A 201 -0.16 -6.61 3.52
N PHE A 202 -0.23 -6.52 4.83
CA PHE A 202 -1.46 -6.54 5.62
C PHE A 202 -1.86 -5.11 5.94
N ALA A 203 -3.11 -4.78 5.68
CA ALA A 203 -3.68 -3.46 5.89
C ALA A 203 -5.11 -3.53 6.45
N ALA A 204 -5.56 -2.43 7.02
CA ALA A 204 -6.96 -2.15 7.27
C ALA A 204 -7.20 -0.69 6.88
N GLN A 205 -7.29 -0.44 5.58
CA GLN A 205 -7.37 0.90 5.01
C GLN A 205 -8.41 0.92 3.89
N ASN A 206 -9.24 1.95 3.87
CA ASN A 206 -10.11 2.19 2.73
C ASN A 206 -9.27 2.45 1.46
N PRO A 207 -9.33 1.59 0.42
CA PRO A 207 -8.48 1.70 -0.76
C PRO A 207 -8.86 2.88 -1.68
N MET A 208 -9.94 3.58 -1.38
CA MET A 208 -10.29 4.81 -2.08
C MET A 208 -9.49 5.97 -1.51
N LEU A 209 -9.20 6.98 -2.34
CA LEU A 209 -8.57 8.21 -1.88
C LEU A 209 -9.47 8.89 -0.84
N THR A 210 -9.11 8.72 0.42
CA THR A 210 -9.82 9.30 1.55
C THR A 210 -9.24 10.66 1.89
N TYR A 211 -10.04 11.51 2.55
CA TYR A 211 -9.62 12.88 2.88
C TYR A 211 -8.48 12.93 3.93
N TYR A 212 -8.22 11.85 4.64
CA TYR A 212 -7.16 11.78 5.66
C TYR A 212 -5.84 11.23 5.11
N TYR A 213 -5.85 10.38 4.08
CA TYR A 213 -4.64 9.76 3.55
C TYR A 213 -3.66 10.82 3.03
N HIS A 214 -2.44 10.83 3.55
CA HIS A 214 -1.37 11.80 3.26
C HIS A 214 -1.73 13.26 3.58
N THR A 215 -2.65 13.50 4.53
CA THR A 215 -3.06 14.84 4.91
C THR A 215 -2.91 15.09 6.43
N TRP A 216 -3.04 16.33 6.85
CA TRP A 216 -3.02 16.69 8.27
C TRP A 216 -4.19 16.10 9.08
N HIS A 217 -5.18 15.51 8.42
CA HIS A 217 -6.27 14.78 9.05
C HIS A 217 -5.89 13.35 9.48
N ASP A 218 -4.71 12.87 9.10
CA ASP A 218 -4.19 11.58 9.57
C ASP A 218 -3.70 11.70 11.02
N MET A 219 -4.65 11.59 11.93
CA MET A 219 -4.49 11.87 13.35
C MET A 219 -4.87 10.64 14.19
N PRO A 220 -4.19 10.41 15.36
CA PRO A 220 -4.45 9.24 16.20
C PRO A 220 -5.90 9.14 16.70
N GLU A 221 -6.56 10.26 16.88
CA GLU A 221 -7.94 10.32 17.40
C GLU A 221 -8.98 9.73 16.45
N ARG A 222 -8.59 9.43 15.21
CA ARG A 222 -9.46 8.81 14.21
C ARG A 222 -9.60 7.31 14.36
N PHE A 223 -8.67 6.67 15.03
CA PHE A 223 -8.54 5.21 15.00
C PHE A 223 -8.99 4.61 16.31
N SER A 224 -9.61 3.43 16.19
CA SER A 224 -9.98 2.65 17.34
C SER A 224 -8.82 1.74 17.75
N PRO A 225 -8.44 1.74 19.03
CA PRO A 225 -7.48 0.76 19.54
C PRO A 225 -7.93 -0.68 19.31
N GLU A 226 -9.23 -0.90 19.24
CA GLU A 226 -9.85 -2.21 18.98
C GLU A 226 -9.50 -2.71 17.58
N THR A 227 -9.51 -1.84 16.57
CA THR A 227 -9.11 -2.20 15.19
C THR A 227 -7.64 -2.63 15.14
N VAL A 228 -6.76 -1.89 15.80
CA VAL A 228 -5.34 -2.25 15.88
C VAL A 228 -5.16 -3.56 16.66
N GLY A 229 -5.91 -3.74 17.77
CA GLY A 229 -5.94 -4.99 18.54
C GLY A 229 -6.40 -6.19 17.72
N GLN A 230 -7.45 -6.03 16.91
CA GLN A 230 -7.89 -7.08 15.99
C GLN A 230 -6.83 -7.38 14.94
N GLY A 231 -6.15 -6.36 14.42
CA GLY A 231 -5.01 -6.52 13.52
C GLY A 231 -3.86 -7.31 14.15
N PHE A 232 -3.59 -7.07 15.44
CA PHE A 232 -2.61 -7.83 16.21
C PHE A 232 -2.99 -9.33 16.29
N ASP A 233 -4.24 -9.65 16.61
CA ASP A 233 -4.71 -11.04 16.65
C ASP A 233 -4.62 -11.74 15.29
N VAL A 234 -4.91 -11.02 14.21
CA VAL A 234 -4.73 -11.51 12.83
C VAL A 234 -3.26 -11.87 12.57
N VAL A 235 -2.32 -10.96 12.89
CA VAL A 235 -0.90 -11.19 12.67
C VAL A 235 -0.38 -12.38 13.47
N LEU A 236 -0.78 -12.53 14.74
CA LEU A 236 -0.41 -13.69 15.56
C LEU A 236 -0.92 -15.00 14.94
N SER A 237 -2.18 -15.03 14.51
CA SER A 237 -2.76 -16.22 13.85
C SER A 237 -2.01 -16.58 12.56
N VAL A 238 -1.63 -15.57 11.77
CA VAL A 238 -0.86 -15.81 10.54
C VAL A 238 0.54 -16.31 10.84
N ILE A 239 1.21 -15.82 11.88
CA ILE A 239 2.51 -16.33 12.34
C ILE A 239 2.43 -17.81 12.69
N ASP A 240 1.39 -18.22 13.42
CA ASP A 240 1.16 -19.63 13.74
C ASP A 240 0.93 -20.50 12.49
N LYS A 241 0.16 -20.00 11.52
CA LYS A 241 -0.06 -20.68 10.23
C LYS A 241 1.22 -20.82 9.41
N ILE A 242 2.06 -19.79 9.38
CA ILE A 242 3.37 -19.83 8.74
C ILE A 242 4.25 -20.92 9.39
N ALA A 243 4.28 -20.94 10.72
CA ALA A 243 5.06 -21.95 11.45
C ALA A 243 4.59 -23.37 11.16
N ALA A 244 3.27 -23.61 11.21
CA ALA A 244 2.68 -24.90 10.89
C ALA A 244 2.97 -25.33 9.44
N PHE A 245 2.88 -24.40 8.48
CA PHE A 245 3.21 -24.66 7.09
C PHE A 245 4.69 -25.04 6.91
N GLN A 246 5.60 -24.36 7.61
CA GLN A 246 7.02 -24.68 7.55
C GLN A 246 7.33 -26.04 8.16
N GLU A 247 6.68 -26.41 9.28
CA GLU A 247 6.81 -27.72 9.90
C GLU A 247 6.33 -28.84 8.97
N GLU A 248 5.18 -28.67 8.33
CA GLU A 248 4.63 -29.60 7.33
C GLU A 248 5.60 -29.82 6.16
N LYS A 249 6.28 -28.77 5.71
CA LYS A 249 7.29 -28.83 4.64
C LYS A 249 8.64 -29.40 5.12
N GLY A 250 8.76 -29.83 6.36
CA GLY A 250 9.98 -30.38 6.93
C GLY A 250 11.03 -29.34 7.30
N PHE A 251 10.62 -28.10 7.46
CA PHE A 251 11.49 -27.00 7.84
C PHE A 251 11.59 -26.89 9.37
N ASN A 252 12.62 -27.47 9.96
CA ASN A 252 12.80 -27.54 11.41
C ASN A 252 13.60 -26.37 12.01
N GLY A 253 13.54 -25.20 11.38
CA GLY A 253 14.26 -23.99 11.83
C GLY A 253 15.77 -24.03 11.58
N PRO A 254 16.53 -23.00 11.95
CA PRO A 254 17.98 -22.96 11.77
C PRO A 254 18.61 -24.09 12.61
N GLN A 255 19.24 -25.02 11.94
CA GLN A 255 20.03 -26.04 12.62
C GLN A 255 21.13 -25.34 13.43
N LYS A 256 21.13 -25.54 14.76
CA LYS A 256 22.28 -25.10 15.58
C LYS A 256 23.54 -25.74 15.04
N LYS A 257 24.42 -24.92 14.49
CA LYS A 257 25.82 -25.29 14.29
C LYS A 257 26.57 -25.29 15.58
#